data_d931ef514b20fa661375ce01e53ecf58
#
_entry.id   d931ef514b20fa661375ce01e53ecf58
#
_cell.length_a   1.000
_cell.length_b   1.000
_cell.length_c   1.000
_cell.angle_alpha   90.00
_cell.angle_beta   90.00
_cell.angle_gamma   90.00
#
_symmetry.space_group_name_H-M   'P 1'
#
loop_
_entity.id
_entity.type
_entity.pdbx_description
1 polymer ?
#
loop_
_entity_poly.entity_id
_entity_poly.type
_entity_poly.pdbx_seq_one_letter_code
_entity_poly.pdbx_strand_id
1 'polypeptide(L)'
;MQLTIMYSFYYLSLKMGKFVVFGKYCEDAIIKRGPFREQHLNRLKNLKDRDILVTLGPTKCTKYLFGIFNANDENELKDYIEEDIYWEKGIWILSLIHI
;
A
#
# COMPACT_ATOMS: atom_id res chain seq x y z
N MET A 1 -7.43 -0.80 18.71
CA MET A 1 -6.78 -1.05 17.42
C MET A 1 -7.03 -2.47 16.99
N GLN A 2 -7.41 -2.69 15.77
CA GLN A 2 -7.72 -4.03 15.26
C GLN A 2 -6.93 -4.28 13.99
N LEU A 3 -6.22 -5.42 13.94
CA LEU A 3 -5.54 -5.86 12.72
C LEU A 3 -6.54 -6.62 11.85
N THR A 4 -6.66 -6.20 10.59
CA THR A 4 -7.49 -6.86 9.60
C THR A 4 -6.65 -7.28 8.41
N ILE A 5 -6.95 -8.45 7.87
CA ILE A 5 -6.29 -8.97 6.67
C ILE A 5 -7.18 -8.65 5.46
N MET A 6 -6.58 -8.03 4.45
CA MET A 6 -7.27 -7.68 3.20
C MET A 6 -6.41 -8.15 2.03
N TYR A 7 -6.75 -9.30 1.45
CA TYR A 7 -5.97 -9.95 0.39
C TYR A 7 -4.51 -10.20 0.85
N SER A 8 -3.56 -9.49 0.24
CA SER A 8 -2.14 -9.58 0.57
C SER A 8 -1.67 -8.50 1.51
N PHE A 9 -2.57 -7.62 1.94
CA PHE A 9 -2.23 -6.51 2.83
C PHE A 9 -2.86 -6.72 4.19
N TYR A 10 -2.12 -6.29 5.21
CA TYR A 10 -2.62 -6.17 6.57
C TYR A 10 -2.80 -4.69 6.88
N TYR A 11 -3.84 -4.34 7.60
CA TYR A 11 -4.01 -2.97 8.03
C TYR A 11 -4.56 -2.89 9.45
N LEU A 12 -4.26 -1.77 10.09
CA LEU A 12 -4.75 -1.43 11.41
C LEU A 12 -5.58 -0.16 11.32
N SER A 13 -6.77 -0.18 11.89
CA SER A 13 -7.57 1.03 12.06
C SER A 13 -7.06 1.76 13.30
N LEU A 14 -6.41 2.91 13.11
CA LEU A 14 -5.85 3.72 14.20
C LEU A 14 -6.90 4.57 14.86
N LYS A 15 -7.70 5.23 14.05
CA LYS A 15 -8.84 6.07 14.43
C LYS A 15 -9.84 5.99 13.31
N MET A 16 -11.03 6.49 13.53
CA MET A 16 -12.01 6.62 12.47
C MET A 16 -11.38 7.38 11.28
N GLY A 17 -11.29 6.72 10.14
CA GLY A 17 -10.75 7.29 8.93
C GLY A 17 -9.24 7.11 8.71
N LYS A 18 -8.48 6.60 9.69
CA LYS A 18 -7.03 6.37 9.52
C LYS A 18 -6.70 4.89 9.58
N PHE A 19 -5.89 4.44 8.60
CA PHE A 19 -5.46 3.06 8.48
C PHE A 19 -3.96 2.97 8.27
N VAL A 20 -3.32 2.05 8.98
CA VAL A 20 -1.93 1.65 8.72
C VAL A 20 -1.97 0.42 7.84
N VAL A 21 -1.23 0.47 6.74
CA VAL A 21 -1.20 -0.59 5.74
C VAL A 21 0.17 -1.26 5.72
N PHE A 22 0.18 -2.57 5.69
CA PHE A 22 1.38 -3.39 5.54
C PHE A 22 1.21 -4.30 4.33
N GLY A 23 2.26 -4.47 3.57
CA GLY A 23 2.23 -5.36 2.42
C GLY A 23 3.62 -5.89 2.11
N LYS A 24 3.72 -6.64 1.03
CA LYS A 24 4.97 -7.26 0.61
C LYS A 24 5.28 -6.91 -0.84
N TYR A 25 6.55 -6.64 -1.11
CA TYR A 25 7.06 -6.48 -2.47
C TYR A 25 7.41 -7.84 -3.08
N CYS A 26 7.34 -7.93 -4.40
CA CYS A 26 7.81 -9.09 -5.13
C CYS A 26 9.33 -9.22 -5.03
N GLU A 27 9.87 -10.36 -5.41
CA GLU A 27 11.30 -10.53 -5.57
C GLU A 27 11.80 -9.57 -6.66
N ASP A 28 13.02 -9.03 -6.47
CA ASP A 28 13.63 -8.08 -7.40
C ASP A 28 12.77 -6.84 -7.67
N ALA A 29 12.01 -6.40 -6.67
CA ALA A 29 11.10 -5.27 -6.80
C ALA A 29 11.80 -4.00 -7.27
N ILE A 30 13.03 -3.75 -6.84
CA ILE A 30 13.80 -2.57 -7.24
C ILE A 30 13.98 -2.54 -8.77
N ILE A 31 14.22 -3.69 -9.37
CA ILE A 31 14.37 -3.80 -10.81
C ILE A 31 13.01 -3.78 -11.51
N LYS A 32 12.09 -4.62 -11.03
CA LYS A 32 10.78 -4.81 -11.67
C LYS A 32 9.90 -3.57 -11.62
N ARG A 33 10.01 -2.75 -10.58
CA ARG A 33 9.23 -1.52 -10.46
C ARG A 33 9.68 -0.40 -11.39
N GLY A 34 10.89 -0.50 -11.92
CA GLY A 34 11.50 0.57 -12.73
C GLY A 34 10.59 1.18 -13.78
N PRO A 35 9.99 0.38 -14.69
CA PRO A 35 9.12 0.90 -15.75
C PRO A 35 7.86 1.58 -15.24
N PHE A 36 7.43 1.29 -14.01
CA PHE A 36 6.15 1.75 -13.44
C PHE A 36 6.34 2.79 -12.34
N ARG A 37 7.57 3.04 -11.94
CA ARG A 37 7.88 3.85 -10.76
C ARG A 37 7.40 5.29 -10.88
N GLU A 38 7.62 5.90 -12.03
CA GLU A 38 7.21 7.29 -12.27
C GLU A 38 5.69 7.44 -12.14
N GLN A 39 4.94 6.57 -12.79
CA GLN A 39 3.48 6.55 -12.72
C GLN A 39 2.99 6.35 -11.28
N HIS A 40 3.61 5.42 -10.57
CA HIS A 40 3.29 5.15 -9.17
C HIS A 40 3.52 6.38 -8.29
N LEU A 41 4.70 7.01 -8.40
CA LEU A 41 5.04 8.18 -7.60
C LEU A 41 4.14 9.39 -7.91
N ASN A 42 3.78 9.57 -9.17
CA ASN A 42 2.85 10.63 -9.56
C ASN A 42 1.46 10.42 -8.94
N ARG A 43 1.00 9.18 -8.89
CA ARG A 43 -0.27 8.84 -8.24
C ARG A 43 -0.20 9.09 -6.74
N LEU A 44 0.89 8.67 -6.09
CA LEU A 44 1.07 8.90 -4.64
C LEU A 44 1.07 10.39 -4.32
N LYS A 45 1.70 11.21 -5.15
CA LYS A 45 1.70 12.66 -4.96
C LYS A 45 0.28 13.21 -5.04
N ASN A 46 -0.51 12.75 -6.00
CA ASN A 46 -1.91 13.15 -6.13
C ASN A 46 -2.72 12.77 -4.89
N LEU A 47 -2.57 11.55 -4.40
CA LEU A 47 -3.26 11.09 -3.20
C LEU A 47 -2.83 11.90 -1.98
N LYS A 48 -1.57 12.29 -1.91
CA LYS A 48 -1.04 13.09 -0.81
C LYS A 48 -1.61 14.51 -0.84
N ASP A 49 -1.69 15.11 -2.01
CA ASP A 49 -2.27 16.44 -2.19
C ASP A 49 -3.77 16.48 -1.84
N ARG A 50 -4.45 15.35 -1.94
CA ARG A 50 -5.86 15.18 -1.60
C ARG A 50 -6.09 14.72 -0.16
N ASP A 51 -5.07 14.68 0.66
CA ASP A 51 -5.13 14.20 2.05
C ASP A 51 -5.62 12.75 2.22
N ILE A 52 -5.49 11.94 1.17
CA ILE A 52 -5.81 10.51 1.21
C ILE A 52 -4.62 9.74 1.73
N LEU A 53 -3.43 10.09 1.28
CA LEU A 53 -2.19 9.44 1.67
C LEU A 53 -1.41 10.31 2.65
N VAL A 54 -1.08 9.75 3.82
CA VAL A 54 -0.19 10.42 4.78
C VAL A 54 1.25 10.08 4.45
N THR A 55 1.55 8.80 4.32
CA THR A 55 2.88 8.31 3.92
C THR A 55 2.75 6.92 3.32
N LEU A 56 3.69 6.56 2.46
CA LEU A 56 3.79 5.23 1.90
C LEU A 56 5.20 5.02 1.37
N GLY A 57 5.78 3.87 1.65
CA GLY A 57 7.08 3.55 1.11
C GLY A 57 7.54 2.16 1.49
N PRO A 58 8.65 1.73 0.87
CA PRO A 58 9.26 0.45 1.19
C PRO A 58 10.01 0.50 2.52
N THR A 59 10.13 -0.65 3.15
CA THR A 59 11.09 -0.82 4.22
C THR A 59 12.52 -0.74 3.64
N LYS A 60 13.50 -0.60 4.52
CA LYS A 60 14.90 -0.45 4.12
C LYS A 60 15.41 -1.59 3.23
N CYS A 61 14.92 -2.80 3.46
CA CYS A 61 15.29 -3.97 2.66
C CYS A 61 14.48 -4.12 1.37
N THR A 62 13.48 -3.27 1.14
CA THR A 62 12.55 -3.32 0.00
C THR A 62 11.78 -4.64 -0.12
N LYS A 63 11.57 -5.31 1.00
CA LYS A 63 10.76 -6.53 1.06
C LYS A 63 9.31 -6.24 1.41
N TYR A 64 9.07 -5.22 2.21
CA TYR A 64 7.76 -4.88 2.72
C TYR A 64 7.45 -3.43 2.44
N LEU A 65 6.17 -3.12 2.36
CA LEU A 65 5.71 -1.75 2.29
C LEU A 65 4.97 -1.40 3.59
N PHE A 66 5.03 -0.12 3.93
CA PHE A 66 4.34 0.47 5.05
C PHE A 66 3.68 1.76 4.58
N GLY A 67 2.46 1.99 5.00
CA GLY A 67 1.76 3.21 4.65
C GLY A 67 0.68 3.59 5.65
N ILE A 68 0.29 4.85 5.58
CA ILE A 68 -0.83 5.39 6.37
C ILE A 68 -1.76 6.11 5.40
N PHE A 69 -3.01 5.70 5.38
CA PHE A 69 -4.05 6.26 4.52
C PHE A 69 -5.19 6.82 5.35
N ASN A 70 -5.84 7.84 4.81
CA ASN A 70 -7.15 8.29 5.26
C ASN A 70 -8.19 7.71 4.31
N ALA A 71 -9.20 7.05 4.84
CA ALA A 71 -10.29 6.48 4.08
C ALA A 71 -11.54 6.44 4.95
N ASN A 72 -12.71 6.49 4.33
CA ASN A 72 -13.96 6.46 5.08
C ASN A 72 -14.23 5.07 5.66
N ASP A 73 -13.83 4.03 4.93
CA ASP A 73 -14.02 2.66 5.34
C ASP A 73 -13.00 1.73 4.67
N GLU A 74 -13.10 0.45 5.01
CA GLU A 74 -12.25 -0.61 4.50
C GLU A 74 -12.33 -0.76 2.99
N ASN A 75 -13.52 -0.64 2.41
CA ASN A 75 -13.72 -0.78 0.97
C ASN A 75 -13.03 0.34 0.19
N GLU A 76 -13.10 1.55 0.69
CA GLU A 76 -12.41 2.69 0.09
C GLU A 76 -10.89 2.52 0.16
N LEU A 77 -10.37 2.06 1.30
CA LEU A 77 -8.96 1.76 1.47
C LEU A 77 -8.49 0.72 0.44
N LYS A 78 -9.26 -0.34 0.29
CA LYS A 78 -8.98 -1.41 -0.68
C LYS A 78 -8.87 -0.85 -2.10
N ASP A 79 -9.81 0.01 -2.49
CA ASP A 79 -9.81 0.62 -3.81
C ASP A 79 -8.53 1.46 -4.03
N TYR A 80 -8.11 2.23 -3.05
CA TYR A 80 -6.88 3.01 -3.16
C TYR A 80 -5.64 2.15 -3.37
N ILE A 81 -5.59 0.99 -2.74
CA ILE A 81 -4.47 0.05 -2.90
C ILE A 81 -4.52 -0.63 -4.27
N GLU A 82 -5.68 -1.14 -4.66
CA GLU A 82 -5.84 -1.94 -5.88
C GLU A 82 -5.77 -1.11 -7.17
N GLU A 83 -6.01 0.18 -7.09
CA GLU A 83 -5.89 1.09 -8.23
C GLU A 83 -4.44 1.48 -8.53
N ASP A 84 -3.51 1.12 -7.67
CA ASP A 84 -2.10 1.42 -7.90
C ASP A 84 -1.49 0.50 -8.95
N ILE A 85 -0.66 1.09 -9.83
CA ILE A 85 0.03 0.33 -10.88
C ILE A 85 0.91 -0.78 -10.29
N TYR A 86 1.46 -0.58 -9.10
CA TYR A 86 2.27 -1.60 -8.44
C TYR A 86 1.45 -2.82 -8.04
N TRP A 87 0.19 -2.63 -7.66
CA TRP A 87 -0.72 -3.75 -7.42
C TRP A 87 -1.03 -4.48 -8.72
N GLU A 88 -1.41 -3.74 -9.75
CA GLU A 88 -1.79 -4.28 -11.05
C GLU A 88 -0.67 -5.09 -11.71
N LYS A 89 0.57 -4.63 -11.59
CA LYS A 89 1.74 -5.26 -12.21
C LYS A 89 2.46 -6.27 -11.33
N GLY A 90 1.88 -6.60 -10.17
CA GLY A 90 2.47 -7.60 -9.28
C GLY A 90 3.75 -7.19 -8.59
N ILE A 91 4.02 -5.89 -8.48
CA ILE A 91 5.14 -5.37 -7.69
C ILE A 91 4.81 -5.53 -6.22
N TRP A 92 3.58 -5.26 -5.83
CA TRP A 92 3.01 -5.63 -4.54
C TRP A 92 2.35 -6.98 -4.71
N ILE A 93 2.72 -7.97 -3.90
CA ILE A 93 2.28 -9.36 -4.09
C ILE A 93 1.49 -9.88 -2.89
N LEU A 94 0.83 -11.03 -3.11
CA LEU A 94 0.18 -11.78 -2.05
C LEU A 94 1.22 -12.23 -1.03
N SER A 95 0.90 -12.04 0.23
CA SER A 95 1.73 -12.47 1.34
C SER A 95 0.96 -13.49 2.18
N LEU A 96 1.57 -14.65 2.39
CA LEU A 96 1.04 -15.66 3.28
C LEU A 96 1.68 -15.47 4.66
N ILE A 97 1.31 -14.40 5.32
CA ILE A 97 1.78 -14.12 6.68
C ILE A 97 0.67 -14.53 7.64
N HIS A 98 0.99 -15.43 8.54
CA HIS A 98 0.11 -15.80 9.63
C HIS A 98 0.46 -14.94 10.84
N ILE A 99 -0.51 -14.20 11.30
CA ILE A 99 -0.38 -13.36 12.49
C ILE A 99 -1.28 -13.94 13.59
#